data_a4dc61ecf0277520b13c7f7419adc351
#
_entry.id   a4dc61ecf0277520b13c7f7419adc351
#
_cell.length_a   1.000
_cell.length_b   1.000
_cell.length_c   1.000
_cell.angle_alpha   90.00
_cell.angle_beta   90.00
_cell.angle_gamma   90.00
#
_symmetry.space_group_name_H-M   'P 1'
#
loop_
_entity.id
_entity.type
_entity.pdbx_description
1 polymer ?
#
loop_
_entity_poly.entity_id
_entity_poly.type
_entity_poly.pdbx_seq_one_letter_code
_entity_poly.pdbx_strand_id
1 'polypeptide(L)'
;MAADEPDWALTAKTHLLGLRLYAIVGISAAIIVLLFVLLVLIVCLRSTHRRATRVKHASGVIPISMKEVAVGDRKVCCSSGEASSSSSEVKPVVGKMGNIGWGRWYTLSELEAATNAFDCRNIIGEGGYGVVYRGVLPDLSVVAVKNLLNNKGQAEKEFKVEVEAIGKVRHKNLVGLLGYCAESAKRMLVYEFVDNGTLEQWLHGDVGTFSPLTWDIRMKIAIGTAKGIAYLHEGLEPKVVHRDIKSSNILLDKQWNAKVSDFGLAKLLGPESTFVTTRVMGTFGYVSPEYASTGMLNEASDIYSFGVSIDGDHFRKKPC
;
A
#
# COMPACT_ATOMS: atom_id res chain seq x y z
N MET A 1 -29.23 28.41 -50.90
CA MET A 1 -28.55 29.70 -50.67
C MET A 1 -27.72 29.53 -49.47
N ALA A 2 -26.46 29.11 -49.65
CA ALA A 2 -25.45 29.10 -48.59
C ALA A 2 -24.83 30.49 -48.52
N ALA A 3 -24.85 31.11 -47.36
CA ALA A 3 -24.23 32.42 -47.15
C ALA A 3 -22.73 32.18 -47.03
N ASP A 4 -21.95 32.70 -48.00
CA ASP A 4 -20.51 32.84 -47.91
C ASP A 4 -20.17 33.78 -46.74
N GLU A 5 -19.55 33.28 -45.70
CA GLU A 5 -18.89 34.11 -44.73
C GLU A 5 -17.63 34.74 -45.37
N PRO A 6 -17.42 36.05 -45.28
CA PRO A 6 -16.34 36.68 -46.01
C PRO A 6 -14.97 36.45 -45.36
N ASP A 7 -14.04 35.90 -46.13
CA ASP A 7 -12.63 35.60 -45.86
C ASP A 7 -11.76 36.81 -45.41
N TRP A 8 -12.35 37.99 -45.30
CA TRP A 8 -11.61 39.22 -44.95
C TRP A 8 -11.29 39.39 -43.47
N ALA A 9 -12.04 38.69 -42.57
CA ALA A 9 -11.84 38.83 -41.14
C ALA A 9 -10.50 38.21 -40.66
N LEU A 10 -10.01 37.19 -41.37
CA LEU A 10 -8.74 36.49 -41.03
C LEU A 10 -7.49 37.20 -41.60
N THR A 11 -7.65 38.12 -42.55
CA THR A 11 -6.55 38.82 -43.22
C THR A 11 -6.35 40.26 -42.76
N ALA A 12 -7.23 40.77 -41.88
CA ALA A 12 -7.11 42.12 -41.34
C ALA A 12 -5.81 42.31 -40.54
N LYS A 13 -5.03 43.38 -40.87
CA LYS A 13 -3.87 43.75 -40.06
C LYS A 13 -4.34 44.35 -38.74
N THR A 14 -3.96 43.73 -37.66
CA THR A 14 -4.23 44.24 -36.30
C THR A 14 -3.22 45.34 -35.94
N HIS A 15 -3.64 46.32 -35.14
CA HIS A 15 -2.77 47.40 -34.67
C HIS A 15 -1.64 46.98 -33.73
N LEU A 16 -1.61 45.70 -33.32
CA LEU A 16 -0.54 45.10 -32.51
C LEU A 16 0.52 44.52 -33.45
N LEU A 17 1.70 45.13 -33.55
CA LEU A 17 2.88 44.67 -34.27
C LEU A 17 2.73 44.54 -35.80
N GLY A 18 1.64 45.00 -36.44
CA GLY A 18 1.48 44.92 -37.90
C GLY A 18 1.35 43.49 -38.48
N LEU A 19 1.12 42.51 -37.65
CA LEU A 19 0.97 41.10 -38.02
C LEU A 19 -0.50 40.77 -38.33
N ARG A 20 -0.70 39.81 -39.26
CA ARG A 20 -2.03 39.33 -39.58
C ARG A 20 -2.62 38.52 -38.42
N LEU A 21 -3.94 38.60 -38.17
CA LEU A 21 -4.61 38.00 -37.03
C LEU A 21 -4.28 36.49 -36.86
N TYR A 22 -4.19 35.73 -37.96
CA TYR A 22 -3.84 34.32 -37.93
C TYR A 22 -2.41 34.05 -37.42
N ALA A 23 -1.48 34.96 -37.67
CA ALA A 23 -0.10 34.85 -37.18
C ALA A 23 -0.04 35.06 -35.66
N ILE A 24 -0.84 35.98 -35.11
CA ILE A 24 -0.94 36.25 -33.67
C ILE A 24 -1.56 35.01 -32.97
N VAL A 25 -2.64 34.47 -33.53
CA VAL A 25 -3.27 33.24 -33.00
C VAL A 25 -2.33 32.05 -33.07
N GLY A 26 -1.60 31.87 -34.18
CA GLY A 26 -0.60 30.79 -34.32
C GLY A 26 0.55 30.92 -33.31
N ILE A 27 1.08 32.14 -33.09
CA ILE A 27 2.15 32.38 -32.10
C ILE A 27 1.66 32.13 -30.68
N SER A 28 0.44 32.60 -30.34
CA SER A 28 -0.12 32.34 -29.00
C SER A 28 -0.38 30.87 -28.72
N ALA A 29 -0.89 30.13 -29.70
CA ALA A 29 -1.07 28.70 -29.59
C ALA A 29 0.29 27.93 -29.40
N ALA A 30 1.31 28.31 -30.17
CA ALA A 30 2.65 27.76 -30.04
C ALA A 30 3.25 28.02 -28.65
N ILE A 31 3.08 29.23 -28.10
CA ILE A 31 3.55 29.55 -26.75
C ILE A 31 2.82 28.72 -25.69
N ILE A 32 1.51 28.53 -25.80
CA ILE A 32 0.74 27.68 -24.86
C ILE A 32 1.23 26.24 -24.89
N VAL A 33 1.45 25.67 -26.07
CA VAL A 33 2.00 24.31 -26.21
C VAL A 33 3.40 24.22 -25.60
N LEU A 34 4.26 25.19 -25.83
CA LEU A 34 5.60 25.22 -25.26
C LEU A 34 5.58 25.28 -23.73
N LEU A 35 4.72 26.12 -23.16
CA LEU A 35 4.54 26.22 -21.70
C LEU A 35 4.01 24.92 -21.11
N PHE A 36 3.07 24.26 -21.80
CA PHE A 36 2.56 22.96 -21.37
C PHE A 36 3.65 21.88 -21.35
N VAL A 37 4.45 21.78 -22.44
CA VAL A 37 5.58 20.87 -22.51
C VAL A 37 6.59 21.13 -21.40
N LEU A 38 6.90 22.39 -21.14
CA LEU A 38 7.83 22.80 -20.09
C LEU A 38 7.28 22.43 -18.70
N LEU A 39 5.98 22.60 -18.45
CA LEU A 39 5.32 22.18 -17.21
C LEU A 39 5.41 20.66 -17.01
N VAL A 40 5.12 19.90 -18.05
CA VAL A 40 5.24 18.43 -18.02
C VAL A 40 6.67 18.00 -17.73
N LEU A 41 7.67 18.61 -18.39
CA LEU A 41 9.09 18.37 -18.13
C LEU A 41 9.48 18.69 -16.67
N ILE A 42 9.04 19.80 -16.13
CA ILE A 42 9.30 20.18 -14.73
C ILE A 42 8.66 19.16 -13.77
N VAL A 43 7.43 18.71 -14.04
CA VAL A 43 6.74 17.69 -13.23
C VAL A 43 7.47 16.35 -13.31
N CYS A 44 7.90 15.95 -14.51
CA CYS A 44 8.68 14.73 -14.71
C CYS A 44 10.05 14.78 -13.99
N LEU A 45 10.78 15.91 -14.12
CA LEU A 45 12.06 16.09 -13.43
C LEU A 45 11.91 16.12 -11.91
N ARG A 46 10.86 16.76 -11.39
CA ARG A 46 10.56 16.74 -9.95
C ARG A 46 10.14 15.35 -9.47
N SER A 47 9.42 14.59 -10.30
CA SER A 47 9.03 13.21 -10.00
C SER A 47 10.24 12.28 -9.97
N THR A 48 11.17 12.40 -10.94
CA THR A 48 12.43 11.63 -10.95
C THR A 48 13.36 12.03 -9.80
N HIS A 49 13.43 13.32 -9.47
CA HIS A 49 14.23 13.77 -8.32
C HIS A 49 13.64 13.30 -6.99
N ARG A 50 12.31 13.27 -6.84
CA ARG A 50 11.63 12.70 -5.67
C ARG A 50 11.79 11.17 -5.59
N ARG A 51 11.87 10.47 -6.74
CA ARG A 51 12.19 9.03 -6.76
C ARG A 51 13.63 8.76 -6.36
N ALA A 52 14.59 9.57 -6.82
CA ALA A 52 16.02 9.42 -6.46
C ALA A 52 16.30 9.69 -4.98
N THR A 53 15.59 10.63 -4.34
CA THR A 53 15.69 10.88 -2.88
C THR A 53 14.95 9.83 -2.06
N ARG A 54 13.84 9.26 -2.57
CA ARG A 54 13.11 8.17 -1.91
C ARG A 54 13.86 6.84 -1.91
N VAL A 55 14.61 6.55 -2.98
CA VAL A 55 15.43 5.33 -3.07
C VAL A 55 16.60 5.34 -2.07
N LYS A 56 17.12 6.52 -1.68
CA LYS A 56 18.18 6.61 -0.68
C LYS A 56 17.72 6.37 0.77
N HIS A 57 16.43 6.36 1.06
CA HIS A 57 15.89 6.09 2.40
C HIS A 57 15.23 4.71 2.54
N ALA A 58 15.11 3.93 1.46
CA ALA A 58 14.50 2.59 1.50
C ALA A 58 15.54 1.45 1.55
N SER A 59 16.82 1.74 1.64
CA SER A 59 17.87 0.73 1.81
C SER A 59 18.01 0.35 3.28
N GLY A 60 16.99 -0.34 3.81
CA GLY A 60 17.09 -1.12 5.04
C GLY A 60 17.95 -2.35 4.80
N VAL A 61 19.21 -2.24 5.16
CA VAL A 61 20.24 -3.27 5.12
C VAL A 61 19.77 -4.51 5.87
N ILE A 62 19.84 -5.66 5.22
CA ILE A 62 19.79 -6.98 5.84
C ILE A 62 21.12 -7.16 6.60
N PRO A 63 21.14 -7.35 7.94
CA PRO A 63 22.38 -7.63 8.64
C PRO A 63 22.70 -9.12 8.54
N ILE A 64 23.64 -9.49 7.68
CA ILE A 64 24.40 -10.73 7.82
C ILE A 64 25.73 -10.37 8.47
N SER A 65 25.98 -11.02 9.63
CA SER A 65 27.25 -11.16 10.32
C SER A 65 27.77 -10.03 11.21
N MET A 66 27.99 -10.45 12.46
CA MET A 66 28.75 -9.75 13.49
C MET A 66 30.12 -9.28 13.03
N LYS A 67 30.46 -8.04 13.35
CA LYS A 67 31.70 -7.62 14.01
C LYS A 67 31.59 -6.19 14.51
N GLU A 68 31.92 -6.02 15.78
CA GLU A 68 32.09 -4.74 16.46
C GLU A 68 33.10 -3.84 15.78
N VAL A 69 32.80 -2.54 15.66
CA VAL A 69 33.78 -1.44 15.84
C VAL A 69 33.03 -0.10 16.07
N ALA A 70 33.31 0.47 17.24
CA ALA A 70 33.39 1.87 17.70
C ALA A 70 32.70 3.04 16.96
N VAL A 71 31.86 3.72 17.73
CA VAL A 71 31.69 5.17 18.00
C VAL A 71 32.03 6.18 16.91
N GLY A 72 31.02 6.94 16.52
CA GLY A 72 31.16 8.20 15.79
C GLY A 72 29.83 8.97 15.76
N ASP A 73 29.73 10.00 16.62
CA ASP A 73 28.64 10.96 16.74
C ASP A 73 28.21 11.56 15.41
N ARG A 74 26.89 11.55 15.11
CA ARG A 74 26.23 12.64 14.39
C ARG A 74 24.79 12.83 14.88
N LYS A 75 24.60 13.91 15.60
CA LYS A 75 23.32 14.55 15.92
C LYS A 75 22.54 14.84 14.64
N VAL A 76 21.30 14.35 14.55
CA VAL A 76 20.27 14.93 13.69
C VAL A 76 19.07 15.27 14.57
N CYS A 77 18.72 16.55 14.55
CA CYS A 77 17.71 17.19 15.35
C CYS A 77 16.32 16.63 15.09
N CYS A 78 15.68 16.12 16.14
CA CYS A 78 14.23 16.12 16.25
C CYS A 78 13.83 17.32 17.12
N SER A 79 13.10 18.27 16.53
CA SER A 79 12.53 19.39 17.26
C SER A 79 11.42 18.88 18.17
N SER A 80 11.69 18.93 19.46
CA SER A 80 10.73 18.76 20.53
C SER A 80 9.87 20.02 20.65
N GLY A 81 8.57 19.90 20.38
CA GLY A 81 7.58 20.88 20.78
C GLY A 81 7.15 20.62 22.22
N GLU A 82 7.49 21.51 23.12
CA GLU A 82 7.00 21.54 24.49
C GLU A 82 5.50 21.86 24.50
N ALA A 83 4.70 21.04 25.16
CA ALA A 83 3.35 21.38 25.55
C ALA A 83 3.24 21.31 27.06
N SER A 84 2.97 22.47 27.64
CA SER A 84 2.74 22.76 29.04
C SER A 84 1.56 21.96 29.61
N SER A 85 1.80 21.49 30.83
CA SER A 85 0.84 20.85 31.71
C SER A 85 -0.32 21.77 32.13
N SER A 86 -1.55 21.31 31.97
CA SER A 86 -2.65 21.68 32.83
C SER A 86 -3.49 20.43 33.14
N SER A 87 -3.44 20.06 34.43
CA SER A 87 -4.22 18.98 35.02
C SER A 87 -5.70 19.31 35.05
N SER A 88 -6.50 18.50 34.38
CA SER A 88 -7.90 18.30 34.73
C SER A 88 -8.21 16.81 34.59
N GLU A 89 -8.54 16.17 35.70
CA GLU A 89 -9.05 14.80 35.77
C GLU A 89 -10.33 14.69 34.94
N VAL A 90 -10.22 14.12 33.76
CA VAL A 90 -11.35 13.61 33.02
C VAL A 90 -11.29 12.09 33.11
N LYS A 91 -12.18 11.52 33.92
CA LYS A 91 -12.43 10.08 33.97
C LYS A 91 -12.64 9.58 32.54
N PRO A 92 -11.94 8.50 32.09
CA PRO A 92 -12.15 7.98 30.75
C PRO A 92 -13.55 7.36 30.71
N VAL A 93 -14.42 7.95 29.90
CA VAL A 93 -15.63 7.26 29.42
C VAL A 93 -15.10 6.18 28.45
N VAL A 94 -14.89 4.99 29.00
CA VAL A 94 -14.68 3.77 28.22
C VAL A 94 -16.00 3.49 27.51
N GLY A 95 -16.15 4.02 26.31
CA GLY A 95 -17.15 3.55 25.38
C GLY A 95 -16.82 2.07 25.12
N LYS A 96 -17.61 1.18 25.73
CA LYS A 96 -17.58 -0.26 25.49
C LYS A 96 -17.85 -0.50 24.01
N MET A 97 -16.81 -0.49 23.19
CA MET A 97 -16.85 -1.18 21.93
C MET A 97 -16.84 -2.67 22.30
N GLY A 98 -17.96 -3.35 22.09
CA GLY A 98 -18.20 -4.71 22.55
C GLY A 98 -17.03 -5.60 22.14
N ASN A 99 -16.64 -6.47 23.07
CA ASN A 99 -15.64 -7.50 22.87
C ASN A 99 -15.94 -8.20 21.51
N ILE A 100 -15.11 -7.97 20.49
CA ILE A 100 -15.32 -8.48 19.11
C ILE A 100 -15.21 -10.01 19.08
N GLY A 101 -15.03 -10.64 20.23
CA GLY A 101 -15.16 -12.09 20.43
C GLY A 101 -14.05 -12.95 19.83
N TRP A 102 -12.95 -12.34 19.33
CA TRP A 102 -11.77 -13.05 18.84
C TRP A 102 -10.51 -12.16 18.91
N GLY A 103 -9.33 -12.77 18.93
CA GLY A 103 -8.06 -12.11 18.99
C GLY A 103 -7.75 -11.49 20.37
N ARG A 104 -6.48 -11.14 20.57
CA ARG A 104 -6.03 -10.48 21.79
C ARG A 104 -6.26 -8.98 21.69
N TRP A 105 -6.85 -8.38 22.73
CA TRP A 105 -6.79 -6.94 22.92
C TRP A 105 -5.41 -6.56 23.44
N TYR A 106 -4.76 -5.61 22.76
CA TYR A 106 -3.50 -4.99 23.18
C TYR A 106 -3.79 -3.57 23.64
N THR A 107 -3.20 -3.15 24.76
CA THR A 107 -3.23 -1.75 25.17
C THR A 107 -2.26 -0.92 24.31
N LEU A 108 -2.53 0.38 24.21
CA LEU A 108 -1.61 1.30 23.52
C LEU A 108 -0.21 1.25 24.14
N SER A 109 -0.14 1.24 25.48
CA SER A 109 1.13 1.15 26.22
C SER A 109 1.92 -0.12 25.93
N GLU A 110 1.25 -1.29 25.80
CA GLU A 110 1.92 -2.53 25.38
C GLU A 110 2.53 -2.41 23.98
N LEU A 111 1.81 -1.79 23.04
CA LEU A 111 2.31 -1.61 21.67
C LEU A 111 3.39 -0.54 21.59
N GLU A 112 3.32 0.52 22.38
CA GLU A 112 4.39 1.51 22.52
C GLU A 112 5.67 0.86 23.07
N ALA A 113 5.55 0.06 24.12
CA ALA A 113 6.69 -0.69 24.66
C ALA A 113 7.27 -1.67 23.63
N ALA A 114 6.42 -2.45 22.96
CA ALA A 114 6.84 -3.43 21.97
C ALA A 114 7.56 -2.82 20.76
N THR A 115 7.18 -1.61 20.35
CA THR A 115 7.71 -0.91 19.16
C THR A 115 8.75 0.16 19.50
N ASN A 116 9.15 0.29 20.77
CA ASN A 116 10.01 1.36 21.27
C ASN A 116 9.42 2.75 20.95
N ALA A 117 8.19 3.00 21.42
CA ALA A 117 7.43 4.23 21.18
C ALA A 117 7.24 4.54 19.67
N PHE A 118 6.99 3.50 18.85
CA PHE A 118 6.87 3.61 17.40
C PHE A 118 8.10 4.25 16.74
N ASP A 119 9.28 3.86 17.19
CA ASP A 119 10.56 4.35 16.67
C ASP A 119 10.64 4.12 15.16
N CYS A 120 11.10 5.13 14.42
CA CYS A 120 11.26 5.07 12.98
C CYS A 120 12.22 3.95 12.52
N ARG A 121 13.15 3.52 13.35
CA ARG A 121 14.06 2.39 13.10
C ARG A 121 13.35 1.04 13.04
N ASN A 122 12.15 0.95 13.61
CA ASN A 122 11.32 -0.25 13.62
C ASN A 122 10.29 -0.27 12.48
N ILE A 123 10.28 0.73 11.60
CA ILE A 123 9.38 0.74 10.44
C ILE A 123 9.80 -0.36 9.46
N ILE A 124 8.86 -1.24 9.13
CA ILE A 124 9.02 -2.34 8.16
C ILE A 124 8.16 -2.15 6.91
N GLY A 125 7.21 -1.21 6.95
CA GLY A 125 6.37 -0.87 5.81
C GLY A 125 5.64 0.45 6.04
N GLU A 126 5.47 1.22 4.96
CA GLU A 126 4.73 2.49 4.97
C GLU A 126 3.91 2.61 3.70
N GLY A 127 2.67 3.04 3.82
CA GLY A 127 1.76 3.22 2.69
C GLY A 127 0.61 4.18 2.99
N GLY A 128 -0.28 4.33 2.02
CA GLY A 128 -1.45 5.24 2.15
C GLY A 128 -2.41 4.88 3.28
N TYR A 129 -2.35 3.65 3.77
CA TYR A 129 -3.24 3.11 4.80
C TYR A 129 -2.64 3.16 6.21
N GLY A 130 -1.33 3.34 6.34
CA GLY A 130 -0.69 3.36 7.66
C GLY A 130 0.79 3.06 7.63
N VAL A 131 1.36 2.96 8.82
CA VAL A 131 2.76 2.59 9.04
C VAL A 131 2.80 1.28 9.80
N VAL A 132 3.63 0.34 9.33
CA VAL A 132 3.81 -0.97 9.96
C VAL A 132 5.14 -0.99 10.68
N TYR A 133 5.10 -1.34 11.96
CA TYR A 133 6.27 -1.42 12.83
C TYR A 133 6.56 -2.87 13.20
N ARG A 134 7.83 -3.23 13.26
CA ARG A 134 8.28 -4.43 13.93
C ARG A 134 8.20 -4.19 15.44
N GLY A 135 7.54 -5.07 16.16
CA GLY A 135 7.44 -5.05 17.61
C GLY A 135 7.97 -6.33 18.23
N VAL A 136 8.43 -6.24 19.49
CA VAL A 136 8.81 -7.39 20.30
C VAL A 136 7.97 -7.36 21.57
N LEU A 137 7.12 -8.35 21.76
CA LEU A 137 6.26 -8.47 22.92
C LEU A 137 7.04 -8.95 24.16
N PRO A 138 6.50 -8.83 25.39
CA PRO A 138 7.18 -9.27 26.61
C PRO A 138 7.56 -10.74 26.65
N ASP A 139 6.85 -11.59 25.92
CA ASP A 139 7.12 -13.01 25.75
C ASP A 139 8.20 -13.31 24.66
N LEU A 140 8.88 -12.27 24.18
CA LEU A 140 9.88 -12.28 23.12
C LEU A 140 9.33 -12.64 21.73
N SER A 141 8.03 -12.79 21.57
CA SER A 141 7.43 -12.98 20.25
C SER A 141 7.55 -11.72 19.41
N VAL A 142 7.91 -11.88 18.13
CA VAL A 142 8.03 -10.78 17.18
C VAL A 142 6.71 -10.62 16.45
N VAL A 143 6.22 -9.38 16.37
CA VAL A 143 4.94 -9.03 15.74
C VAL A 143 5.11 -7.89 14.74
N ALA A 144 4.15 -7.76 13.82
CA ALA A 144 4.00 -6.59 12.96
C ALA A 144 2.80 -5.76 13.44
N VAL A 145 3.04 -4.51 13.80
CA VAL A 145 2.01 -3.58 14.31
C VAL A 145 1.68 -2.56 13.22
N LYS A 146 0.51 -2.67 12.60
CA LYS A 146 -0.01 -1.73 11.60
C LYS A 146 -0.78 -0.62 12.30
N ASN A 147 -0.21 0.58 12.35
CA ASN A 147 -0.85 1.78 12.87
C ASN A 147 -1.61 2.47 11.73
N LEU A 148 -2.94 2.42 11.76
CA LEU A 148 -3.79 2.98 10.71
C LEU A 148 -3.86 4.50 10.81
N LEU A 149 -3.68 5.20 9.68
CA LEU A 149 -3.75 6.66 9.62
C LEU A 149 -5.20 7.12 9.65
N ASN A 150 -5.54 7.94 10.64
CA ASN A 150 -6.91 8.44 10.82
C ASN A 150 -7.24 9.63 9.89
N ASN A 151 -7.24 9.38 8.59
CA ASN A 151 -7.64 10.36 7.59
C ASN A 151 -9.16 10.32 7.41
N LYS A 152 -9.90 11.29 7.98
CA LYS A 152 -11.36 11.46 7.80
C LYS A 152 -12.20 10.18 8.09
N GLY A 153 -11.83 9.42 9.12
CA GLY A 153 -12.53 8.19 9.50
C GLY A 153 -12.17 6.95 8.65
N GLN A 154 -11.13 7.03 7.84
CA GLN A 154 -10.65 5.91 7.01
C GLN A 154 -10.11 4.76 7.88
N ALA A 155 -9.33 5.09 8.93
CA ALA A 155 -8.79 4.07 9.85
C ALA A 155 -9.86 3.19 10.48
N GLU A 156 -11.00 3.76 10.87
CA GLU A 156 -12.11 3.00 11.46
C GLU A 156 -12.73 2.02 10.46
N LYS A 157 -12.86 2.44 9.20
CA LYS A 157 -13.42 1.57 8.14
C LYS A 157 -12.48 0.41 7.82
N GLU A 158 -11.19 0.69 7.61
CA GLU A 158 -10.19 -0.34 7.35
C GLU A 158 -10.05 -1.30 8.52
N PHE A 159 -9.98 -0.79 9.73
CA PHE A 159 -9.95 -1.58 10.95
C PHE A 159 -11.11 -2.58 10.99
N LYS A 160 -12.35 -2.11 10.77
CA LYS A 160 -13.53 -2.98 10.76
C LYS A 160 -13.45 -4.03 9.66
N VAL A 161 -13.07 -3.62 8.45
CA VAL A 161 -12.96 -4.52 7.29
C VAL A 161 -11.94 -5.63 7.57
N GLU A 162 -10.73 -5.29 8.03
CA GLU A 162 -9.70 -6.29 8.30
C GLU A 162 -10.09 -7.22 9.45
N VAL A 163 -10.65 -6.66 10.51
CA VAL A 163 -11.14 -7.43 11.66
C VAL A 163 -12.26 -8.40 11.26
N GLU A 164 -13.20 -7.97 10.46
CA GLU A 164 -14.32 -8.76 9.99
C GLU A 164 -13.90 -9.85 9.00
N ALA A 165 -13.02 -9.49 8.04
CA ALA A 165 -12.60 -10.39 6.97
C ALA A 165 -11.69 -11.52 7.48
N ILE A 166 -10.66 -11.19 8.27
CA ILE A 166 -9.61 -12.16 8.62
C ILE A 166 -9.39 -12.38 10.11
N GLY A 167 -10.19 -11.76 10.96
CA GLY A 167 -9.99 -11.87 12.40
C GLY A 167 -9.91 -13.32 12.91
N LYS A 168 -10.80 -14.17 12.45
CA LYS A 168 -10.86 -15.60 12.82
C LYS A 168 -10.10 -16.52 11.85
N VAL A 169 -9.58 -15.96 10.76
CA VAL A 169 -8.96 -16.76 9.68
C VAL A 169 -7.57 -17.25 10.11
N ARG A 170 -7.31 -18.52 9.93
CA ARG A 170 -6.00 -19.14 10.15
C ARG A 170 -5.67 -20.06 8.99
N HIS A 171 -4.73 -19.63 8.14
CA HIS A 171 -4.26 -20.41 7.01
C HIS A 171 -2.77 -20.15 6.77
N LYS A 172 -2.01 -21.19 6.42
CA LYS A 172 -0.55 -21.10 6.26
C LYS A 172 -0.08 -20.10 5.22
N ASN A 173 -0.91 -19.82 4.20
CA ASN A 173 -0.60 -18.88 3.13
C ASN A 173 -1.34 -17.53 3.26
N LEU A 174 -1.88 -17.23 4.44
CA LEU A 174 -2.43 -15.91 4.79
C LEU A 174 -1.70 -15.40 6.03
N VAL A 175 -1.50 -14.09 6.10
CA VAL A 175 -0.92 -13.46 7.30
C VAL A 175 -1.96 -13.47 8.42
N GLY A 176 -1.61 -14.06 9.55
CA GLY A 176 -2.49 -14.20 10.70
C GLY A 176 -2.64 -12.88 11.47
N LEU A 177 -3.87 -12.44 11.69
CA LEU A 177 -4.18 -11.35 12.60
C LEU A 177 -4.21 -11.89 14.03
N LEU A 178 -3.29 -11.45 14.89
CA LEU A 178 -3.13 -11.92 16.28
C LEU A 178 -4.05 -11.17 17.24
N GLY A 179 -4.28 -9.88 16.96
CA GLY A 179 -5.12 -9.04 17.78
C GLY A 179 -5.12 -7.59 17.32
N TYR A 180 -5.60 -6.70 18.19
CA TYR A 180 -5.81 -5.31 17.83
C TYR A 180 -5.74 -4.38 19.04
N CYS A 181 -5.54 -3.08 18.78
CA CYS A 181 -5.71 -2.00 19.73
C CYS A 181 -6.71 -0.98 19.17
N ALA A 182 -7.69 -0.60 19.97
CA ALA A 182 -8.71 0.40 19.63
C ALA A 182 -8.91 1.35 20.81
N GLU A 183 -7.87 2.08 21.18
CA GLU A 183 -7.89 3.06 22.27
C GLU A 183 -7.98 4.48 21.72
N SER A 184 -8.87 5.28 22.28
CA SER A 184 -9.11 6.67 21.88
C SER A 184 -9.32 6.79 20.36
N ALA A 185 -8.53 7.60 19.69
CA ALA A 185 -8.54 7.75 18.23
C ALA A 185 -7.59 6.78 17.50
N LYS A 186 -6.84 5.95 18.20
CA LYS A 186 -5.87 5.02 17.63
C LYS A 186 -6.55 3.72 17.20
N ARG A 187 -6.20 3.25 16.00
CA ARG A 187 -6.62 1.95 15.46
C ARG A 187 -5.38 1.24 14.97
N MET A 188 -5.06 0.12 15.61
CA MET A 188 -3.89 -0.67 15.29
C MET A 188 -4.25 -2.13 15.17
N LEU A 189 -3.62 -2.82 14.23
CA LEU A 189 -3.76 -4.24 13.99
C LEU A 189 -2.43 -4.91 14.26
N VAL A 190 -2.45 -6.05 14.96
CA VAL A 190 -1.25 -6.80 15.33
C VAL A 190 -1.26 -8.12 14.58
N TYR A 191 -0.25 -8.30 13.72
CA TYR A 191 -0.11 -9.48 12.87
C TYR A 191 1.10 -10.32 13.27
N GLU A 192 1.11 -11.57 12.83
CA GLU A 192 2.33 -12.34 12.81
C GLU A 192 3.42 -11.62 12.00
N PHE A 193 4.65 -11.67 12.47
CA PHE A 193 5.79 -11.11 11.74
C PHE A 193 6.28 -12.13 10.69
N VAL A 194 6.49 -11.66 9.45
CA VAL A 194 6.98 -12.47 8.34
C VAL A 194 8.36 -11.96 7.93
N ASP A 195 9.34 -12.86 7.95
CA ASP A 195 10.76 -12.51 8.05
C ASP A 195 11.44 -11.99 6.77
N ASN A 196 11.00 -12.44 5.57
CA ASN A 196 11.69 -12.17 4.31
C ASN A 196 11.05 -11.05 3.48
N GLY A 197 10.23 -10.18 4.10
CA GLY A 197 9.64 -9.04 3.41
C GLY A 197 8.66 -9.43 2.30
N THR A 198 8.54 -8.61 1.25
CA THR A 198 7.55 -8.77 0.18
C THR A 198 8.14 -9.38 -1.08
N LEU A 199 7.31 -10.06 -1.87
CA LEU A 199 7.70 -10.56 -3.20
C LEU A 199 8.18 -9.42 -4.11
N GLU A 200 7.57 -8.23 -4.02
CA GLU A 200 7.98 -7.06 -4.80
C GLU A 200 9.43 -6.65 -4.52
N GLN A 201 9.85 -6.67 -3.24
CA GLN A 201 11.24 -6.36 -2.87
C GLN A 201 12.23 -7.33 -3.53
N TRP A 202 11.87 -8.62 -3.65
CA TRP A 202 12.70 -9.64 -4.27
C TRP A 202 12.67 -9.63 -5.80
N LEU A 203 11.59 -9.15 -6.41
CA LEU A 203 11.46 -9.04 -7.86
C LEU A 203 12.10 -7.76 -8.41
N HIS A 204 11.96 -6.64 -7.67
CA HIS A 204 12.27 -5.29 -8.16
C HIS A 204 13.24 -4.52 -7.26
N GLY A 205 13.52 -5.02 -6.06
CA GLY A 205 14.46 -4.41 -5.14
C GLY A 205 15.92 -4.62 -5.57
N ASP A 206 16.82 -3.88 -4.92
CA ASP A 206 18.26 -4.06 -5.10
C ASP A 206 18.75 -5.27 -4.30
N VAL A 207 18.55 -6.47 -4.86
CA VAL A 207 18.94 -7.75 -4.23
C VAL A 207 20.33 -8.23 -4.66
N GLY A 208 21.10 -7.35 -5.31
CA GLY A 208 22.44 -7.67 -5.82
C GLY A 208 22.41 -8.50 -7.12
N THR A 209 23.58 -9.01 -7.50
CA THR A 209 23.79 -9.71 -8.79
C THR A 209 23.08 -11.06 -8.90
N PHE A 210 22.75 -11.68 -7.78
CA PHE A 210 22.13 -13.00 -7.74
C PHE A 210 20.83 -13.00 -6.93
N SER A 211 19.69 -13.06 -7.64
CA SER A 211 18.40 -13.25 -6.99
C SER A 211 18.30 -14.68 -6.46
N PRO A 212 17.91 -14.89 -5.19
CA PRO A 212 17.64 -16.22 -4.63
C PRO A 212 16.38 -16.87 -5.21
N LEU A 213 15.55 -16.12 -5.95
CA LEU A 213 14.29 -16.61 -6.51
C LEU A 213 14.53 -17.53 -7.71
N THR A 214 14.98 -18.77 -7.44
CA THR A 214 15.02 -19.85 -8.44
C THR A 214 13.62 -20.17 -8.96
N TRP A 215 13.53 -20.92 -10.06
CA TRP A 215 12.26 -21.34 -10.62
C TRP A 215 11.39 -22.11 -9.60
N ASP A 216 11.99 -23.02 -8.85
CA ASP A 216 11.27 -23.80 -7.85
C ASP A 216 10.70 -22.92 -6.73
N ILE A 217 11.48 -21.92 -6.27
CA ILE A 217 11.01 -20.94 -5.29
C ILE A 217 9.86 -20.11 -5.86
N ARG A 218 9.98 -19.66 -7.10
CA ARG A 218 8.89 -18.89 -7.78
C ARG A 218 7.61 -19.71 -7.87
N MET A 219 7.71 -20.98 -8.31
CA MET A 219 6.56 -21.90 -8.35
C MET A 219 5.97 -22.16 -6.98
N LYS A 220 6.82 -22.31 -5.95
CA LYS A 220 6.35 -22.47 -4.56
C LYS A 220 5.58 -21.25 -4.08
N ILE A 221 6.06 -20.03 -4.39
CA ILE A 221 5.39 -18.78 -4.06
C ILE A 221 4.05 -18.66 -4.79
N ALA A 222 4.01 -18.94 -6.10
CA ALA A 222 2.79 -18.88 -6.90
C ALA A 222 1.73 -19.87 -6.36
N ILE A 223 2.10 -21.11 -6.14
CA ILE A 223 1.20 -22.14 -5.60
C ILE A 223 0.73 -21.76 -4.18
N GLY A 224 1.63 -21.25 -3.34
CA GLY A 224 1.26 -20.81 -2.00
C GLY A 224 0.26 -19.65 -2.03
N THR A 225 0.48 -18.66 -2.87
CA THR A 225 -0.43 -17.52 -3.06
C THR A 225 -1.80 -17.99 -3.57
N ALA A 226 -1.82 -18.85 -4.59
CA ALA A 226 -3.05 -19.44 -5.12
C ALA A 226 -3.85 -20.18 -4.04
N LYS A 227 -3.18 -20.98 -3.18
CA LYS A 227 -3.83 -21.67 -2.06
C LYS A 227 -4.41 -20.70 -1.03
N GLY A 228 -3.73 -19.59 -0.75
CA GLY A 228 -4.25 -18.54 0.12
C GLY A 228 -5.53 -17.92 -0.45
N ILE A 229 -5.53 -17.55 -1.73
CA ILE A 229 -6.67 -16.96 -2.43
C ILE A 229 -7.84 -17.98 -2.51
N ALA A 230 -7.58 -19.22 -2.90
CA ALA A 230 -8.59 -20.28 -2.94
C ALA A 230 -9.26 -20.48 -1.57
N TYR A 231 -8.48 -20.42 -0.49
CA TYR A 231 -9.05 -20.51 0.85
C TYR A 231 -9.98 -19.34 1.20
N LEU A 232 -9.67 -18.12 0.76
CA LEU A 232 -10.55 -16.95 0.95
C LEU A 232 -11.86 -17.10 0.18
N HIS A 233 -11.82 -17.70 -1.03
CA HIS A 233 -12.96 -17.81 -1.93
C HIS A 233 -13.84 -19.03 -1.65
N GLU A 234 -13.25 -20.13 -1.20
CA GLU A 234 -13.93 -21.42 -1.09
C GLU A 234 -13.93 -21.98 0.33
N GLY A 235 -12.94 -21.63 1.14
CA GLY A 235 -12.77 -22.13 2.50
C GLY A 235 -13.46 -21.33 3.60
N LEU A 236 -14.10 -20.24 3.24
CA LEU A 236 -14.75 -19.32 4.19
C LEU A 236 -16.23 -19.11 3.85
N GLU A 237 -17.02 -18.90 4.89
CA GLU A 237 -18.40 -18.46 4.78
C GLU A 237 -18.65 -17.33 5.81
N PRO A 238 -18.98 -16.11 5.36
CA PRO A 238 -19.04 -15.67 3.96
C PRO A 238 -17.68 -15.69 3.27
N LYS A 239 -17.69 -15.82 1.94
CA LYS A 239 -16.46 -15.74 1.11
C LYS A 239 -15.82 -14.37 1.24
N VAL A 240 -14.50 -14.30 1.10
CA VAL A 240 -13.73 -13.05 1.15
C VAL A 240 -13.06 -12.79 -0.17
N VAL A 241 -13.38 -11.66 -0.82
CA VAL A 241 -12.64 -11.15 -1.98
C VAL A 241 -11.64 -10.11 -1.49
N HIS A 242 -10.36 -10.29 -1.79
CA HIS A 242 -9.25 -9.50 -1.27
C HIS A 242 -9.17 -8.09 -1.87
N ARG A 243 -9.36 -7.96 -3.19
CA ARG A 243 -9.40 -6.72 -3.99
C ARG A 243 -8.07 -6.00 -4.21
N ASP A 244 -6.99 -6.42 -3.55
CA ASP A 244 -5.67 -5.80 -3.71
C ASP A 244 -4.54 -6.85 -3.73
N ILE A 245 -4.72 -7.91 -4.52
CA ILE A 245 -3.67 -8.92 -4.75
C ILE A 245 -2.59 -8.29 -5.64
N LYS A 246 -1.36 -8.23 -5.12
CA LYS A 246 -0.17 -7.70 -5.82
C LYS A 246 1.11 -8.16 -5.12
N SER A 247 2.25 -8.04 -5.80
CA SER A 247 3.55 -8.50 -5.28
C SER A 247 3.96 -7.86 -3.95
N SER A 248 3.58 -6.60 -3.69
CA SER A 248 3.85 -5.94 -2.40
C SER A 248 2.97 -6.43 -1.24
N ASN A 249 1.86 -7.12 -1.53
CA ASN A 249 0.98 -7.72 -0.53
C ASN A 249 1.19 -9.23 -0.37
N ILE A 250 2.22 -9.79 -1.02
CA ILE A 250 2.65 -11.18 -0.84
C ILE A 250 3.93 -11.16 -0.02
N LEU A 251 3.84 -11.55 1.24
CA LEU A 251 4.99 -11.67 2.15
C LEU A 251 5.60 -13.06 2.03
N LEU A 252 6.90 -13.16 2.30
CA LEU A 252 7.66 -14.40 2.23
C LEU A 252 8.25 -14.74 3.60
N ASP A 253 8.09 -15.97 4.04
CA ASP A 253 8.73 -16.45 5.26
C ASP A 253 10.17 -16.97 5.00
N LYS A 254 10.88 -17.37 6.05
CA LYS A 254 12.26 -17.91 5.96
C LYS A 254 12.39 -19.11 5.04
N GLN A 255 11.31 -19.87 4.83
CA GLN A 255 11.26 -21.03 3.96
C GLN A 255 10.72 -20.71 2.57
N TRP A 256 10.57 -19.44 2.22
CA TRP A 256 9.98 -18.96 0.95
C TRP A 256 8.52 -19.40 0.75
N ASN A 257 7.77 -19.61 1.83
CA ASN A 257 6.34 -19.78 1.71
C ASN A 257 5.68 -18.40 1.55
N ALA A 258 4.74 -18.30 0.62
CA ALA A 258 3.97 -17.10 0.42
C ALA A 258 2.86 -16.96 1.48
N LYS A 259 2.67 -15.74 1.96
CA LYS A 259 1.56 -15.34 2.83
C LYS A 259 0.92 -14.06 2.28
N VAL A 260 -0.36 -14.14 1.87
CA VAL A 260 -1.12 -12.97 1.43
C VAL A 260 -1.44 -12.09 2.62
N SER A 261 -1.27 -10.78 2.46
CA SER A 261 -1.40 -9.76 3.51
C SER A 261 -2.20 -8.54 3.04
N ASP A 262 -2.54 -7.65 3.95
CA ASP A 262 -3.24 -6.36 3.73
C ASP A 262 -4.68 -6.51 3.22
N PHE A 263 -5.58 -6.84 4.12
CA PHE A 263 -7.02 -7.04 3.87
C PHE A 263 -7.85 -5.76 4.05
N GLY A 264 -7.22 -4.58 4.08
CA GLY A 264 -7.89 -3.28 4.29
C GLY A 264 -8.95 -2.93 3.24
N LEU A 265 -8.90 -3.56 2.07
CA LEU A 265 -9.87 -3.43 0.99
C LEU A 265 -10.81 -4.63 0.84
N ALA A 266 -10.65 -5.69 1.64
CA ALA A 266 -11.41 -6.92 1.49
C ALA A 266 -12.93 -6.71 1.51
N LYS A 267 -13.65 -7.63 0.88
CA LYS A 267 -15.12 -7.59 0.84
C LYS A 267 -15.69 -8.98 1.05
N LEU A 268 -16.64 -9.09 1.98
CA LEU A 268 -17.38 -10.30 2.21
C LEU A 268 -18.49 -10.45 1.16
N LEU A 269 -18.59 -11.65 0.59
CA LEU A 269 -19.69 -12.06 -0.29
C LEU A 269 -20.58 -13.05 0.49
N GLY A 270 -21.89 -12.75 0.54
CA GLY A 270 -22.84 -13.68 1.14
C GLY A 270 -22.97 -14.98 0.35
N PRO A 271 -23.46 -16.06 0.95
CA PRO A 271 -23.48 -17.40 0.38
C PRO A 271 -24.25 -17.49 -0.94
N GLU A 272 -25.33 -16.73 -1.08
CA GLU A 272 -26.17 -16.69 -2.30
C GLU A 272 -25.67 -15.66 -3.35
N SER A 273 -24.62 -14.88 -3.02
CA SER A 273 -24.18 -13.79 -3.88
C SER A 273 -23.04 -14.24 -4.79
N THR A 274 -23.26 -14.18 -6.09
CA THR A 274 -22.21 -14.42 -7.10
C THR A 274 -21.34 -13.19 -7.34
N PHE A 275 -21.82 -11.99 -6.99
CA PHE A 275 -21.10 -10.72 -7.07
C PHE A 275 -21.70 -9.69 -6.11
N VAL A 276 -20.96 -8.61 -5.87
CA VAL A 276 -21.45 -7.41 -5.18
C VAL A 276 -21.10 -6.17 -5.99
N THR A 277 -22.08 -5.28 -6.20
CA THR A 277 -21.80 -3.97 -6.82
C THR A 277 -21.20 -3.03 -5.78
N THR A 278 -20.01 -2.50 -6.07
CA THR A 278 -19.29 -1.63 -5.16
C THR A 278 -18.44 -0.61 -5.91
N ARG A 279 -18.04 0.46 -5.23
CA ARG A 279 -17.04 1.38 -5.75
C ARG A 279 -15.77 0.60 -6.11
N VAL A 280 -15.23 0.84 -7.31
CA VAL A 280 -13.98 0.26 -7.77
C VAL A 280 -12.84 0.71 -6.85
N MET A 281 -12.13 -0.25 -6.30
CA MET A 281 -10.98 -0.06 -5.42
C MET A 281 -9.93 -1.12 -5.76
N GLY A 282 -8.68 -0.84 -5.41
CA GLY A 282 -7.53 -1.71 -5.69
C GLY A 282 -6.37 -0.92 -6.28
N THR A 283 -5.29 -1.59 -6.62
CA THR A 283 -4.08 -0.99 -7.19
C THR A 283 -4.19 -0.91 -8.70
N PHE A 284 -3.96 0.29 -9.28
CA PHE A 284 -3.96 0.48 -10.74
C PHE A 284 -3.01 -0.51 -11.43
N GLY A 285 -3.45 -1.11 -12.53
CA GLY A 285 -2.73 -2.15 -13.25
C GLY A 285 -3.05 -3.57 -12.80
N TYR A 286 -3.61 -3.76 -11.60
CA TYR A 286 -4.01 -5.06 -11.06
C TYR A 286 -5.54 -5.27 -11.07
N VAL A 287 -6.32 -4.20 -11.19
CA VAL A 287 -7.79 -4.28 -11.21
C VAL A 287 -8.26 -4.89 -12.53
N SER A 288 -9.15 -5.88 -12.45
CA SER A 288 -9.70 -6.52 -13.65
C SER A 288 -10.55 -5.53 -14.46
N PRO A 289 -10.49 -5.58 -15.80
CA PRO A 289 -11.25 -4.68 -16.67
C PRO A 289 -12.76 -4.74 -16.43
N GLU A 290 -13.30 -5.92 -16.18
CA GLU A 290 -14.72 -6.15 -15.91
C GLU A 290 -15.15 -5.44 -14.62
N TYR A 291 -14.39 -5.61 -13.55
CA TYR A 291 -14.67 -4.92 -12.28
C TYR A 291 -14.52 -3.41 -12.43
N ALA A 292 -13.47 -2.95 -13.15
CA ALA A 292 -13.23 -1.52 -13.38
C ALA A 292 -14.38 -0.85 -14.15
N SER A 293 -14.99 -1.56 -15.10
CA SER A 293 -16.05 -1.02 -15.98
C SER A 293 -17.46 -1.12 -15.37
N THR A 294 -17.74 -2.20 -14.63
CA THR A 294 -19.09 -2.50 -14.14
C THR A 294 -19.29 -2.20 -12.66
N GLY A 295 -18.20 -2.16 -11.88
CA GLY A 295 -18.28 -2.12 -10.41
C GLY A 295 -18.75 -3.45 -9.80
N MET A 296 -18.91 -4.52 -10.60
CA MET A 296 -19.32 -5.85 -10.13
C MET A 296 -18.12 -6.63 -9.67
N LEU A 297 -17.99 -6.78 -8.37
CA LEU A 297 -16.89 -7.48 -7.71
C LEU A 297 -17.26 -8.94 -7.45
N ASN A 298 -16.36 -9.85 -7.82
CA ASN A 298 -16.43 -11.27 -7.51
C ASN A 298 -15.03 -11.88 -7.33
N GLU A 299 -14.95 -13.17 -7.13
CA GLU A 299 -13.70 -13.91 -6.93
C GLU A 299 -12.76 -13.81 -8.15
N ALA A 300 -13.31 -13.75 -9.37
CA ALA A 300 -12.52 -13.62 -10.61
C ALA A 300 -11.67 -12.34 -10.64
N SER A 301 -12.07 -11.29 -9.90
CA SER A 301 -11.29 -10.06 -9.77
C SER A 301 -9.93 -10.32 -9.10
N ASP A 302 -9.88 -11.14 -8.04
CA ASP A 302 -8.62 -11.53 -7.38
C ASP A 302 -7.79 -12.46 -8.27
N ILE A 303 -8.42 -13.36 -9.02
CA ILE A 303 -7.73 -14.27 -9.95
C ILE A 303 -7.04 -13.49 -11.07
N TYR A 304 -7.69 -12.45 -11.60
CA TYR A 304 -7.07 -11.55 -12.57
C TYR A 304 -5.83 -10.86 -11.97
N SER A 305 -5.98 -10.26 -10.77
CA SER A 305 -4.88 -9.58 -10.06
C SER A 305 -3.73 -10.54 -9.75
N PHE A 306 -4.04 -11.78 -9.39
CA PHE A 306 -3.06 -12.85 -9.20
C PHE A 306 -2.34 -13.18 -10.52
N GLY A 307 -3.07 -13.33 -11.63
CA GLY A 307 -2.50 -13.53 -12.96
C GLY A 307 -1.49 -12.44 -13.32
N VAL A 308 -1.85 -11.17 -13.13
CA VAL A 308 -0.93 -10.03 -13.32
C VAL A 308 0.32 -10.14 -12.44
N SER A 309 0.15 -10.56 -11.18
CA SER A 309 1.26 -10.70 -10.23
C SER A 309 2.28 -11.76 -10.63
N ILE A 310 1.85 -12.83 -11.31
CA ILE A 310 2.72 -13.95 -11.71
C ILE A 310 3.11 -13.93 -13.20
N ASP A 311 2.37 -13.21 -14.07
CA ASP A 311 2.64 -13.15 -15.52
C ASP A 311 3.68 -12.07 -15.89
N GLY A 312 4.00 -11.18 -14.98
CA GLY A 312 5.00 -10.16 -15.22
C GLY A 312 6.32 -10.76 -15.69
N ASP A 313 7.01 -10.09 -16.62
CA ASP A 313 8.31 -10.51 -17.22
C ASP A 313 9.36 -10.98 -16.19
N HIS A 314 9.21 -10.52 -14.94
CA HIS A 314 10.10 -10.84 -13.83
C HIS A 314 9.86 -12.23 -13.23
N PHE A 315 8.62 -12.75 -13.30
CA PHE A 315 8.34 -14.11 -12.81
C PHE A 315 8.78 -15.17 -13.84
N ARG A 316 8.79 -14.82 -15.12
CA ARG A 316 9.20 -15.70 -16.25
C ARG A 316 10.70 -15.74 -16.50
N LYS A 317 11.46 -14.70 -16.12
CA LYS A 317 12.91 -14.70 -16.36
C LYS A 317 13.56 -15.80 -15.52
N LYS A 318 14.07 -16.83 -16.22
CA LYS A 318 15.03 -17.75 -15.63
C LYS A 318 16.22 -16.93 -15.12
N PRO A 319 16.71 -17.16 -13.90
CA PRO A 319 18.02 -16.62 -13.52
C PRO A 319 19.04 -17.11 -14.53
N CYS A 320 19.81 -16.20 -15.11
CA CYS A 320 20.95 -16.51 -15.97
C CYS A 320 22.02 -17.24 -15.19
#